data_416b42405f1f4bfd444c82db5886754c
#
_entry.id   416b42405f1f4bfd444c82db5886754c
#
_cell.length_a   1.000
_cell.length_b   1.000
_cell.length_c   1.000
_cell.angle_alpha   90.00
_cell.angle_beta   90.00
_cell.angle_gamma   90.00
#
_symmetry.space_group_name_H-M   'P 1'
#
loop_
_entity.id
_entity.type
_entity.pdbx_description
1 polymer ?
#
loop_
_entity_poly.entity_id
_entity_poly.type
_entity_poly.pdbx_seq_one_letter_code
_entity_poly.pdbx_strand_id
1 'polypeptide(L)'
;VFGSTLSGIIIFFATPISLALNFPHTEHLITLLALILLVDAACAIAFVKLRANNQAKKFVAIKLTNILITILVTLLFVSLCQGIITDQFLPQYKDFVLGFYTLENGPDYIIFANYVASILTLLMLWKEFAGFKPAWVFPKLKVVLEYAWPLMIMGLAGSVNLTADRLLLRRFLPEGFYPEYPEVDAAFGIYTQVYKLCIFMALVVQAYRYAAEPLFFSKMGDKNSPAIIALSTKWFTIACIFIWLAVSLNLNWISLILDESYRYGLYVVPVLLLANLFIGLYGNLTIWFKLSDQTQYGTYITLGAMLITVMMNVFLIPVWGFLGSAVAFAVSSGLMVIACYYLGQKPY
;
A
#
# COMPACT_ATOMS: atom_id res chain seq x y z
N VAL A 1 -14.62 6.19 17.43
CA VAL A 1 -14.66 5.16 18.48
C VAL A 1 -13.88 3.93 18.06
N PHE A 2 -14.20 3.24 16.94
CA PHE A 2 -13.47 2.02 16.54
C PHE A 2 -11.96 2.30 16.29
N GLY A 3 -11.61 3.38 15.60
CA GLY A 3 -10.23 3.78 15.39
C GLY A 3 -9.50 4.10 16.70
N SER A 4 -10.14 4.78 17.64
CA SER A 4 -9.55 5.11 18.94
C SER A 4 -9.37 3.88 19.83
N THR A 5 -10.31 2.94 19.81
CA THR A 5 -10.16 1.68 20.56
C THR A 5 -9.04 0.82 19.99
N LEU A 6 -8.96 0.69 18.66
CA LEU A 6 -7.89 -0.07 18.00
C LEU A 6 -6.51 0.54 18.28
N SER A 7 -6.37 1.86 18.13
CA SER A 7 -5.10 2.55 18.43
C SER A 7 -4.73 2.42 19.91
N GLY A 8 -5.69 2.52 20.82
CA GLY A 8 -5.48 2.29 22.25
C GLY A 8 -5.00 0.86 22.56
N ILE A 9 -5.57 -0.15 21.90
CA ILE A 9 -5.11 -1.55 22.03
C ILE A 9 -3.68 -1.69 21.52
N ILE A 10 -3.37 -1.14 20.33
CA ILE A 10 -2.00 -1.22 19.77
C ILE A 10 -0.99 -0.54 20.70
N ILE A 11 -1.31 0.62 21.27
CA ILE A 11 -0.43 1.32 22.22
C ILE A 11 -0.24 0.49 23.48
N PHE A 12 -1.32 -0.09 24.03
CA PHE A 12 -1.24 -0.93 25.23
C PHE A 12 -0.38 -2.18 25.01
N PHE A 13 -0.42 -2.76 23.83
CA PHE A 13 0.37 -3.95 23.46
C PHE A 13 1.64 -3.61 22.68
N ALA A 14 2.13 -2.37 22.71
CA ALA A 14 3.31 -1.94 21.93
C ALA A 14 4.55 -2.77 22.26
N THR A 15 4.84 -3.02 23.55
CA THR A 15 6.00 -3.83 23.97
C THR A 15 5.87 -5.31 23.55
N PRO A 16 4.76 -6.03 23.78
CA PRO A 16 4.59 -7.40 23.25
C PRO A 16 4.71 -7.46 21.72
N ILE A 17 4.20 -6.46 21.01
CA ILE A 17 4.26 -6.41 19.55
C ILE A 17 5.72 -6.22 19.08
N SER A 18 6.48 -5.31 19.69
CA SER A 18 7.88 -5.08 19.33
C SER A 18 8.74 -6.34 19.52
N LEU A 19 8.52 -7.06 20.62
CA LEU A 19 9.20 -8.36 20.88
C LEU A 19 8.79 -9.44 19.89
N ALA A 20 7.51 -9.54 19.56
CA ALA A 20 7.00 -10.52 18.59
C ALA A 20 7.52 -10.28 17.17
N LEU A 21 7.81 -9.03 16.83
CA LEU A 21 8.38 -8.63 15.53
C LEU A 21 9.92 -8.74 15.50
N ASN A 22 10.57 -9.15 16.61
CA ASN A 22 12.03 -9.16 16.77
C ASN A 22 12.71 -7.78 16.57
N PHE A 23 12.01 -6.72 16.99
CA PHE A 23 12.54 -5.35 17.02
C PHE A 23 12.47 -4.81 18.45
N PRO A 24 13.37 -5.23 19.36
CA PRO A 24 13.40 -4.72 20.74
C PRO A 24 13.71 -3.22 20.72
N HIS A 25 13.16 -2.49 21.70
CA HIS A 25 13.33 -1.03 21.85
C HIS A 25 12.66 -0.15 20.80
N THR A 26 11.71 -0.69 20.00
CA THR A 26 10.96 0.08 18.99
C THR A 26 9.50 0.36 19.39
N GLU A 27 9.17 0.28 20.69
CA GLU A 27 7.82 0.52 21.22
C GLU A 27 7.30 1.92 20.87
N HIS A 28 8.20 2.91 20.84
CA HIS A 28 7.87 4.29 20.46
C HIS A 28 7.41 4.39 19.00
N LEU A 29 7.97 3.60 18.09
CA LEU A 29 7.55 3.55 16.67
C LEU A 29 6.16 2.95 16.52
N ILE A 30 5.88 1.87 17.28
CA ILE A 30 4.54 1.25 17.28
C ILE A 30 3.52 2.24 17.82
N THR A 31 3.88 3.00 18.85
CA THR A 31 3.04 4.06 19.40
C THR A 31 2.78 5.17 18.38
N LEU A 32 3.82 5.65 17.69
CA LEU A 32 3.67 6.64 16.62
C LEU A 32 2.78 6.14 15.47
N LEU A 33 2.97 4.89 15.04
CA LEU A 33 2.11 4.27 14.01
C LEU A 33 0.65 4.18 14.47
N ALA A 34 0.39 3.83 15.72
CA ALA A 34 -0.96 3.80 16.28
C ALA A 34 -1.59 5.20 16.32
N LEU A 35 -0.82 6.24 16.62
CA LEU A 35 -1.27 7.63 16.58
C LEU A 35 -1.55 8.10 15.15
N ILE A 36 -0.70 7.73 14.18
CA ILE A 36 -0.95 8.01 12.75
C ILE A 36 -2.28 7.37 12.33
N LEU A 37 -2.49 6.09 12.65
CA LEU A 37 -3.74 5.39 12.32
C LEU A 37 -4.98 6.07 12.92
N LEU A 38 -4.87 6.57 14.16
CA LEU A 38 -5.94 7.31 14.81
C LEU A 38 -6.29 8.60 14.07
N VAL A 39 -5.28 9.38 13.72
CA VAL A 39 -5.44 10.66 13.02
C VAL A 39 -5.97 10.43 11.61
N ASP A 40 -5.43 9.45 10.88
CA ASP A 40 -5.84 9.12 9.52
C ASP A 40 -7.28 8.58 9.47
N ALA A 41 -7.70 7.80 10.47
CA ALA A 41 -9.09 7.35 10.59
C ALA A 41 -10.07 8.54 10.78
N ALA A 42 -9.67 9.55 11.54
CA ALA A 42 -10.46 10.79 11.66
C ALA A 42 -10.47 11.56 10.33
N CYS A 43 -9.33 11.75 9.68
CA CYS A 43 -9.22 12.43 8.39
C CYS A 43 -10.04 11.74 7.30
N ALA A 44 -10.14 10.40 7.31
CA ALA A 44 -10.90 9.63 6.34
C ALA A 44 -12.37 10.06 6.27
N ILE A 45 -13.00 10.33 7.42
CA ILE A 45 -14.40 10.80 7.50
C ILE A 45 -14.54 12.17 6.83
N ALA A 46 -13.63 13.10 7.11
CA ALA A 46 -13.64 14.43 6.50
C ALA A 46 -13.39 14.38 4.98
N PHE A 47 -12.51 13.50 4.52
CA PHE A 47 -12.27 13.28 3.11
C PHE A 47 -13.48 12.70 2.37
N VAL A 48 -14.23 11.79 3.00
CA VAL A 48 -15.50 11.28 2.44
C VAL A 48 -16.51 12.42 2.29
N LYS A 49 -16.66 13.30 3.30
CA LYS A 49 -17.52 14.48 3.23
C LYS A 49 -17.13 15.43 2.08
N LEU A 50 -15.83 15.71 1.90
CA LEU A 50 -15.36 16.53 0.78
C LEU A 50 -15.71 15.92 -0.58
N ARG A 51 -15.60 14.61 -0.74
CA ARG A 51 -16.00 13.91 -1.96
C ARG A 51 -17.50 13.95 -2.20
N ALA A 52 -18.30 13.70 -1.16
CA ALA A 52 -19.75 13.78 -1.23
C ALA A 52 -20.25 15.19 -1.61
N ASN A 53 -19.54 16.24 -1.18
CA ASN A 53 -19.84 17.63 -1.49
C ASN A 53 -19.21 18.11 -2.82
N ASN A 54 -18.67 17.23 -3.65
CA ASN A 54 -18.00 17.54 -4.93
C ASN A 54 -16.85 18.57 -4.79
N GLN A 55 -16.18 18.65 -3.64
CA GLN A 55 -15.06 19.56 -3.38
C GLN A 55 -13.72 18.91 -3.79
N ALA A 56 -13.63 18.41 -5.03
CA ALA A 56 -12.48 17.68 -5.53
C ALA A 56 -11.17 18.50 -5.46
N LYS A 57 -11.21 19.81 -5.77
CA LYS A 57 -10.02 20.68 -5.72
C LYS A 57 -9.44 20.76 -4.31
N LYS A 58 -10.29 20.93 -3.29
CA LYS A 58 -9.88 20.98 -1.88
C LYS A 58 -9.32 19.65 -1.42
N PHE A 59 -9.96 18.53 -1.81
CA PHE A 59 -9.48 17.18 -1.53
C PHE A 59 -8.06 16.97 -2.08
N VAL A 60 -7.84 17.29 -3.37
CA VAL A 60 -6.54 17.13 -4.02
C VAL A 60 -5.49 18.04 -3.39
N ALA A 61 -5.81 19.31 -3.14
CA ALA A 61 -4.89 20.26 -2.52
C ALA A 61 -4.40 19.77 -1.15
N ILE A 62 -5.31 19.30 -0.27
CA ILE A 62 -4.94 18.77 1.04
C ILE A 62 -4.06 17.51 0.91
N LYS A 63 -4.39 16.59 -0.01
CA LYS A 63 -3.59 15.39 -0.24
C LYS A 63 -2.19 15.71 -0.78
N LEU A 64 -2.07 16.65 -1.71
CA LEU A 64 -0.77 17.10 -2.21
C LEU A 64 0.05 17.78 -1.10
N THR A 65 -0.58 18.63 -0.29
CA THR A 65 0.08 19.27 0.85
C THR A 65 0.59 18.23 1.85
N ASN A 66 -0.19 17.19 2.16
CA ASN A 66 0.25 16.10 3.02
C ASN A 66 1.52 15.43 2.47
N ILE A 67 1.53 15.08 1.18
CA ILE A 67 2.70 14.47 0.52
C ILE A 67 3.91 15.41 0.57
N LEU A 68 3.73 16.70 0.25
CA LEU A 68 4.81 17.68 0.29
C LEU A 68 5.39 17.83 1.70
N ILE A 69 4.55 17.90 2.72
CA ILE A 69 5.00 17.99 4.12
C ILE A 69 5.80 16.74 4.49
N THR A 70 5.30 15.54 4.15
CA THR A 70 6.03 14.29 4.42
C THR A 70 7.41 14.31 3.77
N ILE A 71 7.50 14.71 2.49
CA ILE A 71 8.78 14.79 1.77
C ILE A 71 9.70 15.84 2.42
N LEU A 72 9.20 17.04 2.69
CA LEU A 72 10.02 18.13 3.26
C LEU A 72 10.56 17.77 4.65
N VAL A 73 9.71 17.23 5.53
CA VAL A 73 10.13 16.82 6.88
C VAL A 73 11.09 15.63 6.81
N THR A 74 10.86 14.67 5.92
CA THR A 74 11.80 13.55 5.72
C THR A 74 13.16 14.05 5.23
N LEU A 75 13.20 14.94 4.24
CA LEU A 75 14.45 15.52 3.73
C LEU A 75 15.17 16.36 4.81
N LEU A 76 14.41 17.07 5.63
CA LEU A 76 14.98 17.85 6.73
C LEU A 76 15.73 16.92 7.70
N PHE A 77 15.11 15.83 8.14
CA PHE A 77 15.75 14.94 9.12
C PHE A 77 16.77 14.00 8.46
N VAL A 78 16.42 13.31 7.39
CA VAL A 78 17.25 12.24 6.80
C VAL A 78 18.37 12.79 5.92
N SER A 79 18.21 13.97 5.31
CA SER A 79 19.25 14.55 4.47
C SER A 79 19.97 15.71 5.15
N LEU A 80 19.24 16.74 5.59
CA LEU A 80 19.85 17.96 6.11
C LEU A 80 20.46 17.74 7.51
N CYS A 81 19.72 17.19 8.48
CA CYS A 81 20.25 16.95 9.82
C CYS A 81 21.38 15.93 9.80
N GLN A 82 21.23 14.83 9.02
CA GLN A 82 22.28 13.83 8.86
C GLN A 82 23.53 14.44 8.22
N GLY A 83 23.40 15.25 7.18
CA GLY A 83 24.52 15.90 6.50
C GLY A 83 25.25 16.92 7.37
N ILE A 84 24.55 17.62 8.28
CA ILE A 84 25.17 18.52 9.26
C ILE A 84 26.02 17.72 10.27
N ILE A 85 25.49 16.60 10.78
CA ILE A 85 26.21 15.78 11.77
C ILE A 85 27.43 15.08 11.16
N THR A 86 27.32 14.65 9.90
CA THR A 86 28.44 14.02 9.16
C THR A 86 29.44 15.02 8.56
N ASP A 87 29.33 16.30 8.94
CA ASP A 87 30.20 17.39 8.51
C ASP A 87 30.22 17.60 6.98
N GLN A 88 29.20 17.18 6.25
CA GLN A 88 29.09 17.37 4.79
C GLN A 88 28.72 18.81 4.44
N PHE A 89 27.86 19.46 5.24
CA PHE A 89 27.46 20.86 5.09
C PHE A 89 27.06 21.48 6.42
N LEU A 90 27.27 22.81 6.54
CA LEU A 90 26.88 23.61 7.70
C LEU A 90 27.37 23.06 9.07
N PRO A 91 28.67 22.73 9.22
CA PRO A 91 29.19 22.11 10.46
C PRO A 91 29.01 22.97 11.72
N GLN A 92 28.82 24.27 11.55
CA GLN A 92 28.59 25.24 12.64
C GLN A 92 27.29 24.99 13.42
N TYR A 93 26.33 24.27 12.84
CA TYR A 93 25.04 23.93 13.46
C TYR A 93 25.01 22.53 14.08
N LYS A 94 26.15 21.81 14.09
CA LYS A 94 26.23 20.42 14.55
C LYS A 94 25.76 20.24 16.00
N ASP A 95 26.22 21.09 16.91
CA ASP A 95 25.84 21.01 18.32
C ASP A 95 24.35 21.29 18.54
N PHE A 96 23.79 22.20 17.74
CA PHE A 96 22.34 22.46 17.77
C PHE A 96 21.54 21.27 17.31
N VAL A 97 21.96 20.63 16.20
CA VAL A 97 21.27 19.45 15.64
C VAL A 97 21.40 18.24 16.55
N LEU A 98 22.56 18.02 17.17
CA LEU A 98 22.76 16.94 18.13
C LEU A 98 21.86 17.04 19.37
N GLY A 99 21.31 18.23 19.66
CA GLY A 99 20.36 18.43 20.77
C GLY A 99 19.00 17.73 20.54
N PHE A 100 18.61 17.39 19.32
CA PHE A 100 17.30 16.77 18.99
C PHE A 100 17.39 15.66 17.96
N TYR A 101 18.54 15.38 17.37
CA TYR A 101 18.72 14.37 16.32
C TYR A 101 19.83 13.40 16.70
N THR A 102 19.59 12.10 16.52
CA THR A 102 20.57 11.02 16.69
C THR A 102 20.64 10.18 15.42
N LEU A 103 21.86 9.86 14.98
CA LEU A 103 22.09 9.07 13.74
C LEU A 103 21.50 7.67 13.82
N GLU A 104 21.48 7.06 15.00
CA GLU A 104 20.96 5.70 15.21
C GLU A 104 19.45 5.60 14.91
N ASN A 105 18.70 6.68 15.07
CA ASN A 105 17.26 6.73 14.92
C ASN A 105 16.82 7.24 13.52
N GLY A 106 17.67 7.15 12.50
CA GLY A 106 17.38 7.64 11.15
C GLY A 106 16.01 7.19 10.58
N PRO A 107 15.63 5.90 10.64
CA PRO A 107 14.32 5.41 10.20
C PRO A 107 13.13 5.97 10.98
N ASP A 108 13.31 6.31 12.26
CA ASP A 108 12.25 6.79 13.14
C ASP A 108 11.72 8.15 12.68
N TYR A 109 12.60 8.98 12.14
CA TYR A 109 12.25 10.30 11.63
C TYR A 109 11.36 10.23 10.38
N ILE A 110 11.41 9.14 9.61
CA ILE A 110 10.50 8.91 8.48
C ILE A 110 9.07 8.69 9.00
N ILE A 111 8.91 7.90 10.06
CA ILE A 111 7.61 7.67 10.71
C ILE A 111 7.13 8.95 11.38
N PHE A 112 8.02 9.69 12.03
CA PHE A 112 7.70 10.98 12.62
C PHE A 112 7.26 12.01 11.57
N ALA A 113 7.89 12.04 10.39
CA ALA A 113 7.47 12.91 9.28
C ALA A 113 6.03 12.61 8.83
N ASN A 114 5.67 11.33 8.74
CA ASN A 114 4.30 10.92 8.46
C ASN A 114 3.32 11.37 9.55
N TYR A 115 3.70 11.25 10.82
CA TYR A 115 2.87 11.71 11.94
C TYR A 115 2.61 13.22 11.88
N VAL A 116 3.64 14.02 11.64
CA VAL A 116 3.52 15.49 11.47
C VAL A 116 2.59 15.82 10.30
N ALA A 117 2.76 15.14 9.16
CA ALA A 117 1.92 15.36 7.99
C ALA A 117 0.44 14.99 8.25
N SER A 118 0.18 13.89 8.99
CA SER A 118 -1.19 13.49 9.37
C SER A 118 -1.82 14.51 10.32
N ILE A 119 -1.10 15.01 11.31
CA ILE A 119 -1.59 16.07 12.22
C ILE A 119 -1.94 17.34 11.44
N LEU A 120 -1.04 17.80 10.55
CA LEU A 120 -1.30 18.99 9.75
C LEU A 120 -2.49 18.79 8.80
N THR A 121 -2.67 17.59 8.26
CA THR A 121 -3.84 17.22 7.46
C THR A 121 -5.13 17.33 8.30
N LEU A 122 -5.12 16.83 9.53
CA LEU A 122 -6.26 16.96 10.44
C LEU A 122 -6.59 18.42 10.73
N LEU A 123 -5.57 19.26 10.96
CA LEU A 123 -5.74 20.70 11.16
C LEU A 123 -6.32 21.39 9.92
N MET A 124 -5.89 21.03 8.71
CA MET A 124 -6.48 21.56 7.47
C MET A 124 -7.94 21.14 7.28
N LEU A 125 -8.30 19.96 7.78
CA LEU A 125 -9.67 19.43 7.73
C LEU A 125 -10.55 19.87 8.91
N TRP A 126 -10.04 20.64 9.86
CA TRP A 126 -10.76 21.05 11.07
C TRP A 126 -12.16 21.64 10.79
N LYS A 127 -12.28 22.47 9.75
CA LYS A 127 -13.56 23.07 9.34
C LYS A 127 -14.62 22.05 8.91
N GLU A 128 -14.19 20.87 8.44
CA GLU A 128 -15.12 19.81 8.00
C GLU A 128 -15.77 19.07 9.18
N PHE A 129 -15.17 19.16 10.36
CA PHE A 129 -15.77 18.65 11.61
C PHE A 129 -16.75 19.63 12.24
N ALA A 130 -16.82 20.90 11.77
CA ALA A 130 -17.77 21.87 12.26
C ALA A 130 -19.21 21.37 12.01
N GLY A 131 -20.03 21.36 13.08
CA GLY A 131 -21.39 20.84 13.03
C GLY A 131 -21.52 19.32 13.20
N PHE A 132 -20.43 18.60 13.42
CA PHE A 132 -20.51 17.17 13.77
C PHE A 132 -21.14 17.00 15.15
N LYS A 133 -22.32 16.36 15.17
CA LYS A 133 -23.00 15.97 16.41
C LYS A 133 -22.89 14.45 16.53
N PRO A 134 -22.13 13.93 17.50
CA PRO A 134 -22.06 12.49 17.71
C PRO A 134 -23.44 11.97 18.11
N ALA A 135 -24.04 11.13 17.29
CA ALA A 135 -25.28 10.46 17.57
C ALA A 135 -25.09 8.94 17.48
N TRP A 136 -25.39 8.26 18.57
CA TRP A 136 -25.40 6.79 18.60
C TRP A 136 -26.76 6.28 18.13
N VAL A 137 -26.83 5.85 16.87
CA VAL A 137 -28.03 5.23 16.30
C VAL A 137 -27.68 3.76 16.02
N PHE A 138 -27.85 2.90 17.02
CA PHE A 138 -27.49 1.48 16.98
C PHE A 138 -28.00 0.72 15.75
N PRO A 139 -29.28 0.88 15.31
CA PRO A 139 -29.77 0.20 14.11
C PRO A 139 -29.01 0.59 12.82
N LYS A 140 -28.67 1.87 12.66
CA LYS A 140 -27.90 2.35 11.51
C LYS A 140 -26.46 1.87 11.56
N LEU A 141 -25.85 1.80 12.75
CA LEU A 141 -24.50 1.30 12.93
C LEU A 141 -24.39 -0.18 12.52
N LYS A 142 -25.39 -1.00 12.88
CA LYS A 142 -25.44 -2.43 12.51
C LYS A 142 -25.38 -2.61 10.99
N VAL A 143 -26.23 -1.90 10.24
CA VAL A 143 -26.26 -1.98 8.77
C VAL A 143 -24.92 -1.57 8.15
N VAL A 144 -24.31 -0.48 8.65
CA VAL A 144 -22.99 -0.04 8.18
C VAL A 144 -21.91 -1.07 8.48
N LEU A 145 -21.93 -1.68 9.65
CA LEU A 145 -20.94 -2.70 10.04
C LEU A 145 -21.11 -3.99 9.23
N GLU A 146 -22.33 -4.42 8.97
CA GLU A 146 -22.61 -5.61 8.13
C GLU A 146 -22.04 -5.44 6.71
N TYR A 147 -22.13 -4.23 6.14
CA TYR A 147 -21.51 -3.91 4.85
C TYR A 147 -19.98 -3.75 4.94
N ALA A 148 -19.49 -3.09 5.99
CA ALA A 148 -18.08 -2.73 6.11
C ALA A 148 -17.18 -3.91 6.51
N TRP A 149 -17.71 -4.88 7.28
CA TRP A 149 -16.94 -6.02 7.80
C TRP A 149 -16.30 -6.88 6.68
N PRO A 150 -17.04 -7.32 5.64
CA PRO A 150 -16.43 -8.05 4.54
C PRO A 150 -15.35 -7.24 3.81
N LEU A 151 -15.60 -5.94 3.59
CA LEU A 151 -14.63 -5.05 2.94
C LEU A 151 -13.36 -4.86 3.77
N MET A 152 -13.49 -4.82 5.10
CA MET A 152 -12.34 -4.74 6.01
C MET A 152 -11.48 -6.00 5.90
N ILE A 153 -12.08 -7.19 5.96
CA ILE A 153 -11.36 -8.47 5.80
C ILE A 153 -10.71 -8.54 4.42
N MET A 154 -11.44 -8.15 3.37
CA MET A 154 -10.90 -8.09 2.00
C MET A 154 -9.68 -7.15 1.92
N GLY A 155 -9.75 -5.99 2.57
CA GLY A 155 -8.64 -5.03 2.63
C GLY A 155 -7.42 -5.57 3.36
N LEU A 156 -7.61 -6.22 4.51
CA LEU A 156 -6.54 -6.84 5.28
C LEU A 156 -5.89 -7.99 4.49
N ALA A 157 -6.69 -8.91 3.96
CA ALA A 157 -6.19 -10.01 3.14
C ALA A 157 -5.47 -9.51 1.88
N GLY A 158 -6.00 -8.46 1.24
CA GLY A 158 -5.35 -7.79 0.12
C GLY A 158 -4.00 -7.17 0.49
N SER A 159 -3.90 -6.52 1.65
CA SER A 159 -2.63 -5.95 2.13
C SER A 159 -1.60 -7.04 2.41
N VAL A 160 -2.01 -8.15 3.02
CA VAL A 160 -1.13 -9.31 3.23
C VAL A 160 -0.68 -9.85 1.87
N ASN A 161 -1.59 -10.05 0.92
CA ASN A 161 -1.25 -10.55 -0.41
C ASN A 161 -0.23 -9.66 -1.14
N LEU A 162 -0.32 -8.33 -0.99
CA LEU A 162 0.60 -7.35 -1.60
C LEU A 162 1.98 -7.28 -0.93
N THR A 163 2.12 -7.79 0.31
CA THR A 163 3.37 -7.67 1.09
C THR A 163 3.97 -9.01 1.46
N ALA A 164 3.20 -10.10 1.34
CA ALA A 164 3.62 -11.44 1.74
C ALA A 164 4.88 -11.91 1.00
N ASP A 165 5.02 -11.57 -0.27
CA ASP A 165 6.18 -11.88 -1.09
C ASP A 165 7.50 -11.43 -0.41
N ARG A 166 7.53 -10.21 0.11
CA ARG A 166 8.70 -9.63 0.78
C ARG A 166 8.89 -10.17 2.19
N LEU A 167 7.82 -10.22 2.99
CA LEU A 167 7.90 -10.69 4.37
C LEU A 167 8.32 -12.15 4.44
N LEU A 168 7.78 -13.00 3.56
CA LEU A 168 8.10 -14.43 3.51
C LEU A 168 9.46 -14.69 2.88
N LEU A 169 9.90 -13.84 1.93
CA LEU A 169 11.24 -13.94 1.37
C LEU A 169 12.31 -13.85 2.47
N ARG A 170 12.22 -12.86 3.35
CA ARG A 170 13.14 -12.70 4.48
C ARG A 170 13.12 -13.91 5.43
N ARG A 171 11.96 -14.60 5.57
CA ARG A 171 11.79 -15.70 6.52
C ARG A 171 12.20 -17.05 5.97
N PHE A 172 11.98 -17.29 4.67
CA PHE A 172 12.12 -18.61 4.04
C PHE A 172 13.26 -18.72 3.05
N LEU A 173 13.97 -17.63 2.74
CA LEU A 173 15.18 -17.70 1.91
C LEU A 173 16.31 -18.36 2.74
N PRO A 174 16.91 -19.44 2.25
CA PRO A 174 18.04 -20.05 2.93
C PRO A 174 19.28 -19.13 2.92
N GLU A 175 20.04 -19.13 4.02
CA GLU A 175 21.33 -18.44 4.05
C GLU A 175 22.27 -19.01 2.97
N GLY A 176 22.99 -18.13 2.29
CA GLY A 176 23.90 -18.54 1.22
C GLY A 176 23.21 -18.98 -0.09
N PHE A 177 21.89 -18.79 -0.23
CA PHE A 177 21.16 -19.12 -1.46
C PHE A 177 21.75 -18.40 -2.69
N TYR A 178 22.14 -17.15 -2.52
CA TYR A 178 22.84 -16.36 -3.53
C TYR A 178 24.33 -16.22 -3.13
N PRO A 179 25.28 -16.83 -3.86
CA PRO A 179 26.70 -16.80 -3.50
C PRO A 179 27.30 -15.39 -3.42
N GLU A 180 26.80 -14.46 -4.23
CA GLU A 180 27.24 -13.05 -4.24
C GLU A 180 26.65 -12.25 -3.07
N TYR A 181 25.53 -12.69 -2.52
CA TYR A 181 24.79 -12.05 -1.42
C TYR A 181 24.36 -13.10 -0.40
N PRO A 182 25.31 -13.64 0.38
CA PRO A 182 25.04 -14.77 1.27
C PRO A 182 24.09 -14.43 2.43
N GLU A 183 24.04 -13.14 2.84
CA GLU A 183 23.16 -12.67 3.89
C GLU A 183 21.73 -12.48 3.38
N VAL A 184 20.76 -13.03 4.08
CA VAL A 184 19.34 -12.92 3.74
C VAL A 184 18.87 -11.45 3.69
N ASP A 185 19.38 -10.61 4.58
CA ASP A 185 19.00 -9.20 4.63
C ASP A 185 19.54 -8.42 3.41
N ALA A 186 20.72 -8.74 2.89
CA ALA A 186 21.24 -8.17 1.66
C ALA A 186 20.37 -8.59 0.46
N ALA A 187 20.07 -9.88 0.33
CA ALA A 187 19.16 -10.40 -0.70
C ALA A 187 17.75 -9.78 -0.61
N PHE A 188 17.20 -9.67 0.58
CA PHE A 188 15.93 -8.98 0.82
C PHE A 188 15.96 -7.52 0.38
N GLY A 189 17.06 -6.81 0.65
CA GLY A 189 17.32 -5.45 0.20
C GLY A 189 17.26 -5.35 -1.33
N ILE A 190 17.94 -6.23 -2.05
CA ILE A 190 17.93 -6.29 -3.53
C ILE A 190 16.50 -6.46 -4.07
N TYR A 191 15.77 -7.46 -3.57
CA TYR A 191 14.40 -7.73 -4.02
C TYR A 191 13.49 -6.52 -3.79
N THR A 192 13.59 -5.89 -2.62
CA THR A 192 12.78 -4.72 -2.26
C THR A 192 13.09 -3.51 -3.12
N GLN A 193 14.36 -3.28 -3.48
CA GLN A 193 14.73 -2.18 -4.38
C GLN A 193 14.25 -2.42 -5.81
N VAL A 194 14.41 -3.64 -6.30
CA VAL A 194 13.94 -4.03 -7.63
C VAL A 194 12.40 -3.94 -7.73
N TYR A 195 11.69 -4.29 -6.66
CA TYR A 195 10.23 -4.14 -6.59
C TYR A 195 9.78 -2.69 -6.80
N LYS A 196 10.59 -1.70 -6.44
CA LYS A 196 10.27 -0.28 -6.67
C LYS A 196 10.09 0.06 -8.15
N LEU A 197 10.69 -0.70 -9.07
CA LEU A 197 10.47 -0.51 -10.50
C LEU A 197 9.04 -0.82 -10.93
N CYS A 198 8.29 -1.58 -10.13
CA CYS A 198 6.87 -1.84 -10.36
C CYS A 198 5.98 -0.61 -10.10
N ILE A 199 6.55 0.49 -9.56
CA ILE A 199 5.81 1.75 -9.32
C ILE A 199 5.18 2.30 -10.60
N PHE A 200 5.82 2.09 -11.76
CA PHE A 200 5.26 2.51 -13.04
C PHE A 200 3.88 1.91 -13.28
N MET A 201 3.72 0.60 -13.04
CA MET A 201 2.42 -0.07 -13.17
C MET A 201 1.46 0.37 -12.07
N ALA A 202 1.93 0.44 -10.82
CA ALA A 202 1.10 0.82 -9.68
C ALA A 202 0.50 2.22 -9.83
N LEU A 203 1.27 3.21 -10.34
CA LEU A 203 0.79 4.56 -10.58
C LEU A 203 -0.32 4.60 -11.64
N VAL A 204 -0.19 3.85 -12.72
CA VAL A 204 -1.22 3.81 -13.78
C VAL A 204 -2.49 3.13 -13.26
N VAL A 205 -2.35 2.00 -12.55
CA VAL A 205 -3.49 1.32 -11.91
C VAL A 205 -4.21 2.27 -10.95
N GLN A 206 -3.47 3.02 -10.14
CA GLN A 206 -4.04 3.94 -9.16
C GLN A 206 -4.72 5.14 -9.82
N ALA A 207 -4.08 5.75 -10.82
CA ALA A 207 -4.66 6.87 -11.57
C ALA A 207 -5.97 6.47 -12.28
N TYR A 208 -5.95 5.30 -12.92
CA TYR A 208 -7.14 4.75 -13.55
C TYR A 208 -8.27 4.50 -12.53
N ARG A 209 -7.99 3.89 -11.40
CA ARG A 209 -8.99 3.64 -10.34
C ARG A 209 -9.66 4.93 -9.86
N TYR A 210 -8.89 5.99 -9.62
CA TYR A 210 -9.45 7.28 -9.21
C TYR A 210 -10.39 7.90 -10.25
N ALA A 211 -10.14 7.67 -11.54
CA ALA A 211 -11.00 8.16 -12.61
C ALA A 211 -12.20 7.24 -12.87
N ALA A 212 -11.99 5.92 -12.87
CA ALA A 212 -12.97 4.93 -13.28
C ALA A 212 -14.01 4.62 -12.18
N GLU A 213 -13.61 4.52 -10.91
CA GLU A 213 -14.54 4.18 -9.83
C GLU A 213 -15.74 5.16 -9.75
N PRO A 214 -15.56 6.50 -9.72
CA PRO A 214 -16.70 7.43 -9.70
C PRO A 214 -17.59 7.31 -10.94
N LEU A 215 -16.98 7.10 -12.12
CA LEU A 215 -17.71 6.93 -13.37
C LEU A 215 -18.63 5.70 -13.32
N PHE A 216 -18.10 4.57 -12.84
CA PHE A 216 -18.86 3.33 -12.77
C PHE A 216 -20.02 3.42 -11.77
N PHE A 217 -19.78 4.02 -10.60
CA PHE A 217 -20.84 4.27 -9.61
C PHE A 217 -21.92 5.25 -10.14
N SER A 218 -21.54 6.26 -10.91
CA SER A 218 -22.51 7.23 -11.49
C SER A 218 -23.39 6.61 -12.58
N LYS A 219 -22.95 5.52 -13.20
CA LYS A 219 -23.68 4.78 -14.24
C LYS A 219 -24.41 3.56 -13.70
N MET A 220 -24.48 3.40 -12.40
CA MET A 220 -25.22 2.32 -11.74
C MET A 220 -26.69 2.35 -12.16
N GLY A 221 -27.21 1.21 -12.66
CA GLY A 221 -28.58 1.09 -13.14
C GLY A 221 -28.85 1.54 -14.60
N ASP A 222 -27.84 2.08 -15.29
CA ASP A 222 -27.95 2.34 -16.73
C ASP A 222 -27.79 1.01 -17.53
N LYS A 223 -28.68 0.79 -18.49
CA LYS A 223 -28.65 -0.43 -19.37
C LYS A 223 -27.30 -0.57 -20.11
N ASN A 224 -26.60 0.51 -20.38
CA ASN A 224 -25.31 0.51 -21.09
C ASN A 224 -24.11 0.37 -20.14
N SER A 225 -24.33 0.29 -18.84
CA SER A 225 -23.24 0.21 -17.84
C SER A 225 -22.27 -0.96 -18.09
N PRO A 226 -22.72 -2.20 -18.38
CA PRO A 226 -21.81 -3.31 -18.65
C PRO A 226 -20.90 -3.07 -19.86
N ALA A 227 -21.43 -2.48 -20.93
CA ALA A 227 -20.64 -2.16 -22.13
C ALA A 227 -19.57 -1.09 -21.87
N ILE A 228 -19.90 -0.08 -21.07
CA ILE A 228 -18.96 0.99 -20.66
C ILE A 228 -17.84 0.40 -19.80
N ILE A 229 -18.18 -0.44 -18.82
CA ILE A 229 -17.20 -1.11 -17.95
C ILE A 229 -16.28 -2.02 -18.78
N ALA A 230 -16.85 -2.83 -19.69
CA ALA A 230 -16.08 -3.72 -20.56
C ALA A 230 -15.11 -2.95 -21.47
N LEU A 231 -15.59 -1.88 -22.11
CA LEU A 231 -14.76 -1.03 -22.99
C LEU A 231 -13.63 -0.35 -22.20
N SER A 232 -13.94 0.19 -21.03
CA SER A 232 -12.96 0.85 -20.15
C SER A 232 -11.90 -0.16 -19.66
N THR A 233 -12.32 -1.35 -19.23
CA THR A 233 -11.41 -2.44 -18.82
C THR A 233 -10.53 -2.90 -19.97
N LYS A 234 -11.06 -2.99 -21.20
CA LYS A 234 -10.29 -3.33 -22.40
C LYS A 234 -9.15 -2.34 -22.64
N TRP A 235 -9.43 -1.03 -22.65
CA TRP A 235 -8.42 -0.02 -22.87
C TRP A 235 -7.40 0.06 -21.73
N PHE A 236 -7.85 -0.09 -20.50
CA PHE A 236 -6.98 -0.21 -19.34
C PHE A 236 -6.00 -1.39 -19.47
N THR A 237 -6.51 -2.56 -19.88
CA THR A 237 -5.67 -3.75 -20.08
C THR A 237 -4.62 -3.52 -21.16
N ILE A 238 -5.00 -2.92 -22.30
CA ILE A 238 -4.07 -2.58 -23.38
C ILE A 238 -2.98 -1.64 -22.88
N ALA A 239 -3.35 -0.60 -22.15
CA ALA A 239 -2.39 0.35 -21.58
C ALA A 239 -1.43 -0.34 -20.59
N CYS A 240 -1.93 -1.21 -19.73
CA CYS A 240 -1.09 -1.96 -18.77
C CYS A 240 -0.15 -2.94 -19.48
N ILE A 241 -0.60 -3.64 -20.53
CA ILE A 241 0.26 -4.52 -21.33
C ILE A 241 1.35 -3.70 -22.02
N PHE A 242 1.00 -2.54 -22.59
CA PHE A 242 1.99 -1.66 -23.19
C PHE A 242 3.08 -1.23 -22.18
N ILE A 243 2.69 -0.84 -20.97
CA ILE A 243 3.63 -0.47 -19.91
C ILE A 243 4.48 -1.68 -19.50
N TRP A 244 3.85 -2.85 -19.34
CA TRP A 244 4.56 -4.09 -19.03
C TRP A 244 5.65 -4.39 -20.06
N LEU A 245 5.33 -4.31 -21.36
CA LEU A 245 6.29 -4.48 -22.45
C LEU A 245 7.36 -3.38 -22.45
N ALA A 246 6.94 -2.11 -22.34
CA ALA A 246 7.85 -0.98 -22.37
C ALA A 246 8.90 -1.06 -21.24
N VAL A 247 8.50 -1.40 -20.03
CA VAL A 247 9.42 -1.55 -18.89
C VAL A 247 10.27 -2.82 -19.06
N SER A 248 9.65 -3.97 -19.39
CA SER A 248 10.34 -5.26 -19.47
C SER A 248 11.40 -5.30 -20.57
N LEU A 249 11.14 -4.68 -21.72
CA LEU A 249 12.07 -4.63 -22.85
C LEU A 249 13.18 -3.58 -22.65
N ASN A 250 12.97 -2.61 -21.78
CA ASN A 250 13.93 -1.51 -21.52
C ASN A 250 14.53 -1.58 -20.12
N LEU A 251 14.59 -2.76 -19.50
CA LEU A 251 15.15 -2.93 -18.14
C LEU A 251 16.55 -2.38 -18.00
N ASN A 252 17.40 -2.50 -19.03
CA ASN A 252 18.78 -2.00 -19.04
C ASN A 252 18.82 -0.47 -18.83
N TRP A 253 17.90 0.27 -19.44
CA TRP A 253 17.81 1.72 -19.28
C TRP A 253 17.19 2.11 -17.94
N ILE A 254 16.14 1.40 -17.55
CA ILE A 254 15.40 1.67 -16.30
C ILE A 254 16.25 1.30 -15.07
N SER A 255 17.09 0.30 -15.19
CA SER A 255 18.02 -0.11 -14.13
C SER A 255 19.08 0.94 -13.78
N LEU A 256 19.31 1.92 -14.65
CA LEU A 256 20.22 3.04 -14.34
C LEU A 256 19.73 3.89 -13.15
N ILE A 257 18.46 3.80 -12.81
CA ILE A 257 17.89 4.45 -11.60
C ILE A 257 18.35 3.72 -10.32
N LEU A 258 18.73 2.43 -10.44
CA LEU A 258 19.21 1.62 -9.33
C LEU A 258 20.73 1.60 -9.28
N ASP A 259 21.27 1.58 -8.07
CA ASP A 259 22.68 1.26 -7.85
C ASP A 259 23.02 -0.11 -8.41
N GLU A 260 24.27 -0.30 -8.86
CA GLU A 260 24.72 -1.54 -9.51
C GLU A 260 24.52 -2.77 -8.64
N SER A 261 24.71 -2.64 -7.33
CA SER A 261 24.55 -3.72 -6.35
C SER A 261 23.12 -4.31 -6.33
N TYR A 262 22.10 -3.53 -6.73
CA TYR A 262 20.70 -3.99 -6.74
C TYR A 262 20.25 -4.58 -8.08
N ARG A 263 21.06 -4.47 -9.15
CA ARG A 263 20.68 -4.94 -10.50
C ARG A 263 20.60 -6.45 -10.63
N TYR A 264 21.18 -7.18 -9.70
CA TYR A 264 21.13 -8.64 -9.66
C TYR A 264 19.69 -9.19 -9.70
N GLY A 265 18.74 -8.53 -9.08
CA GLY A 265 17.34 -8.95 -9.02
C GLY A 265 16.47 -8.55 -10.23
N LEU A 266 16.99 -7.88 -11.26
CA LEU A 266 16.20 -7.33 -12.37
C LEU A 266 15.36 -8.35 -13.14
N TYR A 267 15.80 -9.60 -13.21
CA TYR A 267 15.11 -10.67 -13.94
C TYR A 267 13.70 -10.99 -13.40
N VAL A 268 13.37 -10.59 -12.16
CA VAL A 268 12.03 -10.80 -11.60
C VAL A 268 11.05 -9.65 -11.93
N VAL A 269 11.54 -8.49 -12.41
CA VAL A 269 10.71 -7.32 -12.70
C VAL A 269 9.56 -7.61 -13.65
N PRO A 270 9.76 -8.32 -14.79
CA PRO A 270 8.65 -8.63 -15.69
C PRO A 270 7.53 -9.43 -15.02
N VAL A 271 7.89 -10.36 -14.12
CA VAL A 271 6.91 -11.20 -13.39
C VAL A 271 6.17 -10.35 -12.35
N LEU A 272 6.88 -9.48 -11.63
CA LEU A 272 6.27 -8.57 -10.65
C LEU A 272 5.34 -7.53 -11.31
N LEU A 273 5.73 -7.00 -12.47
CA LEU A 273 4.88 -6.10 -13.25
C LEU A 273 3.60 -6.80 -13.73
N LEU A 274 3.72 -8.06 -14.17
CA LEU A 274 2.57 -8.88 -14.57
C LEU A 274 1.63 -9.12 -13.38
N ALA A 275 2.16 -9.39 -12.18
CA ALA A 275 1.38 -9.51 -10.97
C ALA A 275 0.59 -8.23 -10.66
N ASN A 276 1.26 -7.06 -10.76
CA ASN A 276 0.62 -5.75 -10.56
C ASN A 276 -0.45 -5.44 -11.63
N LEU A 277 -0.24 -5.87 -12.88
CA LEU A 277 -1.26 -5.81 -13.93
C LEU A 277 -2.51 -6.63 -13.53
N PHE A 278 -2.32 -7.86 -13.05
CA PHE A 278 -3.44 -8.68 -12.57
C PHE A 278 -4.16 -8.05 -11.38
N ILE A 279 -3.47 -7.44 -10.43
CA ILE A 279 -4.10 -6.69 -9.34
C ILE A 279 -4.93 -5.52 -9.88
N GLY A 280 -4.44 -4.80 -10.89
CA GLY A 280 -5.20 -3.75 -11.57
C GLY A 280 -6.46 -4.27 -12.25
N LEU A 281 -6.36 -5.39 -12.98
CA LEU A 281 -7.51 -6.06 -13.61
C LEU A 281 -8.52 -6.56 -12.59
N TYR A 282 -8.05 -7.19 -11.51
CA TYR A 282 -8.91 -7.61 -10.40
C TYR A 282 -9.69 -6.42 -9.84
N GLY A 283 -9.01 -5.28 -9.61
CA GLY A 283 -9.63 -4.04 -9.14
C GLY A 283 -10.82 -3.58 -10.02
N ASN A 284 -10.71 -3.71 -11.35
CA ASN A 284 -11.79 -3.40 -12.28
C ASN A 284 -12.93 -4.41 -12.21
N LEU A 285 -12.59 -5.69 -12.18
CA LEU A 285 -13.58 -6.74 -12.10
C LEU A 285 -14.34 -6.74 -10.76
N THR A 286 -13.76 -6.22 -9.67
CA THR A 286 -14.45 -6.15 -8.37
C THR A 286 -15.67 -5.23 -8.35
N ILE A 287 -15.84 -4.41 -9.38
CA ILE A 287 -16.92 -3.43 -9.43
C ILE A 287 -18.29 -4.11 -9.43
N TRP A 288 -18.44 -5.27 -10.10
CA TRP A 288 -19.72 -5.95 -10.15
C TRP A 288 -20.27 -6.31 -8.76
N PHE A 289 -19.45 -6.90 -7.88
CA PHE A 289 -19.94 -7.29 -6.56
C PHE A 289 -20.10 -6.09 -5.61
N LYS A 290 -19.39 -4.98 -5.85
CA LYS A 290 -19.60 -3.72 -5.12
C LYS A 290 -20.92 -3.06 -5.53
N LEU A 291 -21.28 -3.11 -6.82
CA LEU A 291 -22.53 -2.55 -7.34
C LEU A 291 -23.74 -3.42 -7.01
N SER A 292 -23.58 -4.73 -6.84
CA SER A 292 -24.64 -5.68 -6.48
C SER A 292 -24.77 -5.96 -4.99
N ASP A 293 -24.05 -5.22 -4.12
CA ASP A 293 -23.97 -5.42 -2.65
C ASP A 293 -23.51 -6.83 -2.24
N GLN A 294 -22.81 -7.54 -3.14
CA GLN A 294 -22.30 -8.89 -2.91
C GLN A 294 -20.81 -8.88 -2.51
N THR A 295 -20.44 -8.01 -1.61
CA THR A 295 -19.03 -7.79 -1.19
C THR A 295 -18.35 -9.01 -0.59
N GLN A 296 -19.12 -10.02 -0.14
CA GLN A 296 -18.63 -11.29 0.38
C GLN A 296 -17.77 -12.06 -0.64
N TYR A 297 -18.11 -11.99 -1.94
CA TYR A 297 -17.31 -12.63 -2.99
C TYR A 297 -15.89 -12.06 -3.04
N GLY A 298 -15.75 -10.74 -2.91
CA GLY A 298 -14.44 -10.10 -2.82
C GLY A 298 -13.62 -10.61 -1.65
N THR A 299 -14.26 -10.82 -0.49
CA THR A 299 -13.61 -11.37 0.71
C THR A 299 -13.13 -12.80 0.47
N TYR A 300 -13.97 -13.68 -0.09
CA TYR A 300 -13.58 -15.08 -0.36
C TYR A 300 -12.45 -15.18 -1.38
N ILE A 301 -12.51 -14.40 -2.47
CA ILE A 301 -11.47 -14.38 -3.50
C ILE A 301 -10.14 -13.90 -2.89
N THR A 302 -10.16 -12.81 -2.11
CA THR A 302 -8.94 -12.22 -1.56
C THR A 302 -8.33 -13.09 -0.45
N LEU A 303 -9.15 -13.73 0.40
CA LEU A 303 -8.67 -14.70 1.38
C LEU A 303 -8.08 -15.94 0.72
N GLY A 304 -8.73 -16.47 -0.31
CA GLY A 304 -8.20 -17.59 -1.09
C GLY A 304 -6.86 -17.25 -1.74
N ALA A 305 -6.75 -16.07 -2.35
CA ALA A 305 -5.50 -15.60 -2.93
C ALA A 305 -4.40 -15.42 -1.88
N MET A 306 -4.71 -14.84 -0.72
CA MET A 306 -3.76 -14.70 0.39
C MET A 306 -3.21 -16.07 0.83
N LEU A 307 -4.06 -17.07 1.01
CA LEU A 307 -3.65 -18.42 1.37
C LEU A 307 -2.75 -19.03 0.29
N ILE A 308 -3.12 -18.91 -0.98
CA ILE A 308 -2.32 -19.41 -2.11
C ILE A 308 -0.97 -18.69 -2.16
N THR A 309 -0.94 -17.36 -2.00
CA THR A 309 0.31 -16.59 -1.95
C THR A 309 1.22 -17.08 -0.86
N VAL A 310 0.72 -17.24 0.36
CA VAL A 310 1.51 -17.72 1.50
C VAL A 310 2.03 -19.14 1.24
N MET A 311 1.16 -20.06 0.85
CA MET A 311 1.56 -21.43 0.56
C MET A 311 2.63 -21.51 -0.55
N MET A 312 2.39 -20.85 -1.67
CA MET A 312 3.36 -20.85 -2.77
C MET A 312 4.69 -20.23 -2.38
N ASN A 313 4.71 -19.13 -1.62
CA ASN A 313 5.95 -18.53 -1.14
C ASN A 313 6.73 -19.50 -0.25
N VAL A 314 6.08 -20.19 0.69
CA VAL A 314 6.73 -21.16 1.58
C VAL A 314 7.42 -22.28 0.79
N PHE A 315 6.81 -22.75 -0.31
CA PHE A 315 7.38 -23.83 -1.12
C PHE A 315 8.34 -23.34 -2.20
N LEU A 316 8.09 -22.19 -2.82
CA LEU A 316 8.88 -21.73 -3.96
C LEU A 316 10.10 -20.89 -3.57
N ILE A 317 10.05 -20.13 -2.47
CA ILE A 317 11.20 -19.32 -2.05
C ILE A 317 12.46 -20.17 -1.78
N PRO A 318 12.40 -21.30 -1.04
CA PRO A 318 13.59 -22.11 -0.80
C PRO A 318 14.21 -22.71 -2.07
N VAL A 319 13.44 -22.85 -3.16
CA VAL A 319 13.88 -23.49 -4.41
C VAL A 319 14.27 -22.47 -5.48
N TRP A 320 13.50 -21.38 -5.61
CA TRP A 320 13.65 -20.40 -6.68
C TRP A 320 14.00 -19.00 -6.20
N GLY A 321 14.16 -18.76 -4.90
CA GLY A 321 14.50 -17.47 -4.32
C GLY A 321 13.57 -16.36 -4.75
N PHE A 322 14.10 -15.28 -5.31
CA PHE A 322 13.33 -14.12 -5.79
C PHE A 322 12.27 -14.48 -6.83
N LEU A 323 12.62 -15.38 -7.76
CA LEU A 323 11.68 -15.83 -8.80
C LEU A 323 10.49 -16.57 -8.18
N GLY A 324 10.76 -17.40 -7.16
CA GLY A 324 9.70 -18.11 -6.43
C GLY A 324 8.69 -17.17 -5.81
N SER A 325 9.17 -16.10 -5.18
CA SER A 325 8.33 -15.07 -4.58
C SER A 325 7.53 -14.29 -5.63
N ALA A 326 8.18 -13.87 -6.71
CA ALA A 326 7.51 -13.14 -7.80
C ALA A 326 6.44 -13.99 -8.50
N VAL A 327 6.72 -15.28 -8.76
CA VAL A 327 5.77 -16.22 -9.37
C VAL A 327 4.59 -16.50 -8.43
N ALA A 328 4.84 -16.68 -7.14
CA ALA A 328 3.77 -16.86 -6.15
C ALA A 328 2.78 -15.68 -6.18
N PHE A 329 3.30 -14.45 -6.22
CA PHE A 329 2.48 -13.25 -6.31
C PHE A 329 1.75 -13.15 -7.66
N ALA A 330 2.39 -13.46 -8.78
CA ALA A 330 1.77 -13.41 -10.10
C ALA A 330 0.65 -14.46 -10.27
N VAL A 331 0.89 -15.69 -9.81
CA VAL A 331 -0.10 -16.78 -9.89
C VAL A 331 -1.32 -16.47 -9.02
N SER A 332 -1.12 -16.05 -7.77
CA SER A 332 -2.22 -15.73 -6.88
C SER A 332 -3.05 -14.55 -7.41
N SER A 333 -2.41 -13.50 -7.91
CA SER A 333 -3.07 -12.34 -8.51
C SER A 333 -3.84 -12.73 -9.80
N GLY A 334 -3.26 -13.59 -10.63
CA GLY A 334 -3.92 -14.14 -11.82
C GLY A 334 -5.16 -14.97 -11.46
N LEU A 335 -5.06 -15.80 -10.43
CA LEU A 335 -6.20 -16.58 -9.93
C LEU A 335 -7.32 -15.68 -9.38
N MET A 336 -6.99 -14.54 -8.75
CA MET A 336 -8.00 -13.55 -8.34
C MET A 336 -8.78 -13.02 -9.56
N VAL A 337 -8.08 -12.69 -10.64
CA VAL A 337 -8.72 -12.24 -11.89
C VAL A 337 -9.64 -13.31 -12.46
N ILE A 338 -9.16 -14.55 -12.57
CA ILE A 338 -9.91 -15.69 -13.09
C ILE A 338 -11.16 -15.95 -12.23
N ALA A 339 -10.99 -16.04 -10.91
CA ALA A 339 -12.09 -16.29 -9.99
C ALA A 339 -13.14 -15.17 -10.05
N CYS A 340 -12.71 -13.90 -10.07
CA CYS A 340 -13.61 -12.76 -10.15
C CYS A 340 -14.36 -12.71 -11.50
N TYR A 341 -13.71 -13.06 -12.59
CA TYR A 341 -14.33 -13.13 -13.91
C TYR A 341 -15.42 -14.20 -13.97
N TYR A 342 -15.13 -15.44 -13.57
CA TYR A 342 -16.10 -16.53 -13.60
C TYR A 342 -17.28 -16.33 -12.65
N LEU A 343 -17.03 -15.80 -11.45
CA LEU A 343 -18.10 -15.52 -10.49
C LEU A 343 -18.95 -14.32 -10.93
N GLY A 344 -18.36 -13.35 -11.64
CA GLY A 344 -19.05 -12.18 -12.14
C GLY A 344 -19.95 -12.43 -13.36
N GLN A 345 -19.83 -13.57 -14.05
CA GLN A 345 -20.68 -13.89 -15.20
C GLN A 345 -22.13 -14.28 -14.83
N LYS A 346 -22.36 -14.77 -13.62
CA LYS A 346 -23.68 -15.24 -13.19
C LYS A 346 -24.71 -14.15 -12.87
N PRO A 347 -24.31 -12.95 -12.38
CA PRO A 347 -25.24 -11.86 -12.06
C PRO A 347 -25.62 -10.93 -13.23
N TYR A 348 -25.04 -11.09 -14.43
CA TYR A 348 -25.31 -10.28 -15.63
C TYR A 348 -26.15 -11.03 -16.64
#